data_57413c12b8fd48436100cf7746173a8f
#
_entry.id   57413c12b8fd48436100cf7746173a8f
#
_cell.length_a   1.000
_cell.length_b   1.000
_cell.length_c   1.000
_cell.angle_alpha   90.00
_cell.angle_beta   90.00
_cell.angle_gamma   90.00
#
_symmetry.space_group_name_H-M   'P 1'
#
loop_
_entity.id
_entity.type
_entity.pdbx_description
1 polymer ?
#
loop_
_entity_poly.entity_id
_entity_poly.type
_entity_poly.pdbx_seq_one_letter_code
_entity_poly.pdbx_strand_id
1 'polypeptide(L)'
;AEKIRTVGPSDIAVLLRGTRGVADIYAEALKREGIASYIDAGEGYFETMEIEVFMNLLRVIDNRRRDVPLISVLRSPIFGMTVSDLIGIRLAHPSGSYSEAFLDSEQPKSRAACEKLDRWRLKSKYMPLEDFLWMLMRESGYMEYASALPGGDRRAANLRALVDKAVAYSGSQGKGLFGFVRYVEALSRNKVATGQSSKGEGAQNTVRIMTIHKSKGLEFPVVIVGGLGRRFNRDKNTSSVI
;
A
#
# COMPACT_ATOMS: atom_id res chain seq x y z
N ALA A 1 15.52 -45.84 0.38
CA ALA A 1 16.66 -45.11 -0.20
C ALA A 1 16.20 -43.70 -0.51
N GLU A 2 16.72 -42.67 0.22
CA GLU A 2 16.48 -41.27 -0.08
C GLU A 2 17.06 -40.96 -1.49
N LYS A 3 16.18 -40.55 -2.40
CA LYS A 3 16.59 -40.07 -3.70
C LYS A 3 17.21 -38.68 -3.56
N ILE A 4 18.54 -38.59 -3.70
CA ILE A 4 19.22 -37.29 -3.83
C ILE A 4 18.71 -36.63 -5.13
N ARG A 5 18.12 -35.42 -5.00
CA ARG A 5 17.69 -34.61 -6.15
C ARG A 5 18.32 -33.22 -6.08
N THR A 6 18.43 -32.56 -7.20
CA THR A 6 18.90 -31.18 -7.27
C THR A 6 17.85 -30.25 -6.61
N VAL A 7 18.32 -29.30 -5.81
CA VAL A 7 17.49 -28.28 -5.19
C VAL A 7 17.02 -27.29 -6.25
N GLY A 8 15.70 -27.13 -6.35
CA GLY A 8 15.08 -26.15 -7.22
C GLY A 8 14.60 -24.90 -6.47
N PRO A 9 14.24 -23.81 -7.17
CA PRO A 9 13.75 -22.59 -6.54
C PRO A 9 12.55 -22.83 -5.61
N SER A 10 11.67 -23.76 -5.91
CA SER A 10 10.51 -24.11 -5.08
C SER A 10 10.86 -24.76 -3.73
N ASP A 11 12.09 -25.24 -3.57
CA ASP A 11 12.58 -25.84 -2.34
C ASP A 11 13.11 -24.80 -1.34
N ILE A 12 13.26 -23.55 -1.78
CA ILE A 12 13.92 -22.48 -1.04
C ILE A 12 12.87 -21.51 -0.49
N ALA A 13 12.96 -21.23 0.81
CA ALA A 13 12.20 -20.19 1.45
C ALA A 13 13.09 -19.12 2.09
N VAL A 14 12.80 -17.84 1.84
CA VAL A 14 13.40 -16.70 2.53
C VAL A 14 12.42 -16.23 3.60
N LEU A 15 12.80 -16.38 4.87
CA LEU A 15 12.01 -16.00 6.01
C LEU A 15 12.42 -14.64 6.55
N LEU A 16 11.47 -13.74 6.69
CA LEU A 16 11.65 -12.39 7.19
C LEU A 16 10.78 -12.19 8.45
N ARG A 17 11.19 -11.30 9.35
CA ARG A 17 10.34 -10.89 10.48
C ARG A 17 9.09 -10.15 10.02
N GLY A 18 9.22 -9.32 8.97
CA GLY A 18 8.12 -8.61 8.30
C GLY A 18 8.50 -8.42 6.84
N THR A 19 7.51 -8.46 5.96
CA THR A 19 7.70 -8.33 4.51
C THR A 19 7.66 -6.90 4.02
N ARG A 20 6.98 -6.01 4.75
CA ARG A 20 6.76 -4.61 4.36
C ARG A 20 8.07 -3.86 4.14
N GLY A 21 8.28 -3.35 2.93
CA GLY A 21 9.47 -2.56 2.55
C GLY A 21 10.80 -3.32 2.49
N VAL A 22 10.79 -4.63 2.75
CA VAL A 22 12.00 -5.47 2.76
C VAL A 22 11.93 -6.59 1.74
N ALA A 23 10.78 -7.25 1.61
CA ALA A 23 10.63 -8.40 0.73
C ALA A 23 10.95 -8.08 -0.74
N ASP A 24 10.58 -6.87 -1.19
CA ASP A 24 10.85 -6.41 -2.56
C ASP A 24 12.37 -6.30 -2.84
N ILE A 25 13.18 -5.96 -1.83
CA ILE A 25 14.65 -5.89 -1.96
C ILE A 25 15.22 -7.28 -2.22
N TYR A 26 14.74 -8.29 -1.48
CA TYR A 26 15.16 -9.69 -1.68
C TYR A 26 14.68 -10.23 -3.04
N ALA A 27 13.43 -9.92 -3.43
CA ALA A 27 12.89 -10.33 -4.72
C ALA A 27 13.68 -9.72 -5.89
N GLU A 28 14.06 -8.45 -5.80
CA GLU A 28 14.85 -7.77 -6.80
C GLU A 28 16.28 -8.33 -6.88
N ALA A 29 16.89 -8.66 -5.74
CA ALA A 29 18.19 -9.30 -5.71
C ALA A 29 18.16 -10.69 -6.40
N LEU A 30 17.14 -11.50 -6.11
CA LEU A 30 16.95 -12.80 -6.78
C LEU A 30 16.70 -12.64 -8.28
N LYS A 31 15.89 -11.64 -8.68
CA LYS A 31 15.63 -11.34 -10.10
C LYS A 31 16.89 -10.98 -10.87
N ARG A 32 17.83 -10.23 -10.26
CA ARG A 32 19.14 -9.90 -10.87
C ARG A 32 19.98 -11.12 -11.15
N GLU A 33 19.86 -12.15 -10.31
CA GLU A 33 20.53 -13.44 -10.49
C GLU A 33 19.72 -14.42 -11.37
N GLY A 34 18.64 -13.96 -12.01
CA GLY A 34 17.80 -14.78 -12.86
C GLY A 34 16.91 -15.77 -12.10
N ILE A 35 16.76 -15.61 -10.78
CA ILE A 35 15.99 -16.51 -9.92
C ILE A 35 14.59 -15.94 -9.74
N ALA A 36 13.57 -16.68 -10.19
CA ALA A 36 12.18 -16.31 -9.99
C ALA A 36 11.80 -16.44 -8.52
N SER A 37 11.11 -15.42 -7.97
CA SER A 37 10.67 -15.41 -6.59
C SER A 37 9.20 -15.00 -6.46
N TYR A 38 8.55 -15.49 -5.41
CA TYR A 38 7.18 -15.15 -5.05
C TYR A 38 7.14 -14.61 -3.60
N ILE A 39 6.64 -13.38 -3.45
CA ILE A 39 6.46 -12.77 -2.14
C ILE A 39 5.10 -13.20 -1.58
N ASP A 40 5.14 -14.08 -0.58
CA ASP A 40 3.98 -14.46 0.21
C ASP A 40 3.86 -13.51 1.41
N ALA A 41 3.52 -12.26 1.12
CA ALA A 41 3.58 -11.17 2.08
C ALA A 41 2.61 -11.32 3.26
N GLY A 42 1.58 -12.17 3.16
CA GLY A 42 0.53 -12.22 4.19
C GLY A 42 -0.28 -10.92 4.32
N GLU A 43 0.21 -9.84 3.74
CA GLU A 43 -0.51 -8.59 3.65
C GLU A 43 -1.59 -8.72 2.57
N GLY A 44 -2.82 -8.39 2.92
CA GLY A 44 -3.89 -8.31 1.94
C GLY A 44 -3.53 -7.27 0.88
N TYR A 45 -3.98 -7.48 -0.34
CA TYR A 45 -3.80 -6.55 -1.47
C TYR A 45 -4.05 -5.07 -1.07
N PHE A 46 -5.06 -4.83 -0.23
CA PHE A 46 -5.44 -3.48 0.22
C PHE A 46 -4.50 -2.88 1.28
N GLU A 47 -3.61 -3.67 1.86
CA GLU A 47 -2.65 -3.25 2.90
C GLU A 47 -1.28 -2.92 2.31
N THR A 48 -1.09 -3.14 1.01
CA THR A 48 0.15 -2.75 0.34
C THR A 48 0.26 -1.22 0.31
N MET A 49 1.48 -0.69 0.48
CA MET A 49 1.73 0.75 0.60
C MET A 49 1.13 1.54 -0.57
N GLU A 50 1.33 1.04 -1.80
CA GLU A 50 0.85 1.72 -3.01
C GLU A 50 -0.67 1.82 -3.07
N ILE A 51 -1.38 0.79 -2.60
CA ILE A 51 -2.84 0.79 -2.55
C ILE A 51 -3.34 1.64 -1.38
N GLU A 52 -2.71 1.54 -0.20
CA GLU A 52 -3.11 2.30 0.98
C GLU A 52 -3.01 3.82 0.74
N VAL A 53 -1.89 4.30 0.18
CA VAL A 53 -1.69 5.72 -0.13
C VAL A 53 -2.68 6.20 -1.20
N PHE A 54 -2.89 5.42 -2.27
CA PHE A 54 -3.82 5.80 -3.32
C PHE A 54 -5.28 5.78 -2.82
N MET A 55 -5.65 4.81 -2.00
CA MET A 55 -6.96 4.78 -1.33
C MET A 55 -7.16 5.96 -0.38
N ASN A 56 -6.10 6.40 0.33
CA ASN A 56 -6.17 7.61 1.14
C ASN A 56 -6.42 8.85 0.27
N LEU A 57 -5.81 8.93 -0.92
CA LEU A 57 -6.11 10.00 -1.87
C LEU A 57 -7.60 9.98 -2.28
N LEU A 58 -8.15 8.82 -2.63
CA LEU A 58 -9.57 8.68 -2.97
C LEU A 58 -10.48 9.08 -1.81
N ARG A 59 -10.12 8.68 -0.57
CA ARG A 59 -10.86 9.08 0.66
C ARG A 59 -10.86 10.59 0.89
N VAL A 60 -9.74 11.25 0.63
CA VAL A 60 -9.63 12.73 0.79
C VAL A 60 -10.41 13.46 -0.30
N ILE A 61 -10.39 12.97 -1.53
CA ILE A 61 -11.19 13.55 -2.63
C ILE A 61 -12.67 13.40 -2.33
N ASP A 62 -13.11 12.25 -1.80
CA ASP A 62 -14.48 12.02 -1.37
C ASP A 62 -14.86 12.90 -0.17
N ASN A 63 -14.06 12.87 0.89
CA ASN A 63 -14.28 13.63 2.11
C ASN A 63 -12.96 14.12 2.72
N ARG A 64 -12.65 15.41 2.56
CA ARG A 64 -11.41 16.01 3.08
C ARG A 64 -11.39 16.21 4.61
N ARG A 65 -12.51 15.99 5.32
CA ARG A 65 -12.57 16.04 6.78
C ARG A 65 -12.00 14.79 7.48
N ARG A 66 -11.37 13.89 6.72
CA ARG A 66 -10.68 12.71 7.26
C ARG A 66 -9.21 13.05 7.51
N ASP A 67 -8.87 13.43 8.72
CA ASP A 67 -7.53 13.93 9.09
C ASP A 67 -6.41 12.92 8.76
N VAL A 68 -6.56 11.66 9.15
CA VAL A 68 -5.51 10.64 8.94
C VAL A 68 -5.24 10.39 7.46
N PRO A 69 -6.23 10.15 6.59
CA PRO A 69 -6.02 10.08 5.14
C PRO A 69 -5.40 11.37 4.57
N LEU A 70 -5.85 12.55 5.02
CA LEU A 70 -5.33 13.82 4.55
C LEU A 70 -3.84 13.97 4.85
N ILE A 71 -3.42 13.77 6.11
CA ILE A 71 -2.01 13.85 6.51
C ILE A 71 -1.17 12.82 5.72
N SER A 72 -1.68 11.59 5.56
CA SER A 72 -1.02 10.54 4.78
C SER A 72 -0.75 10.99 3.34
N VAL A 73 -1.74 11.58 2.68
CA VAL A 73 -1.62 12.01 1.29
C VAL A 73 -0.73 13.23 1.15
N LEU A 74 -0.84 14.23 2.03
CA LEU A 74 0.00 15.42 2.04
C LEU A 74 1.48 15.05 2.23
N ARG A 75 1.77 14.04 3.08
CA ARG A 75 3.12 13.53 3.31
C ARG A 75 3.64 12.67 2.18
N SER A 76 2.76 12.05 1.39
CA SER A 76 3.12 11.17 0.28
C SER A 76 3.80 11.92 -0.87
N PRO A 77 4.44 11.22 -1.82
CA PRO A 77 5.04 11.84 -3.01
C PRO A 77 4.06 12.64 -3.88
N ILE A 78 2.75 12.42 -3.73
CA ILE A 78 1.70 13.13 -4.47
C ILE A 78 1.73 14.65 -4.19
N PHE A 79 1.98 15.04 -2.94
CA PHE A 79 2.12 16.44 -2.53
C PHE A 79 3.50 16.77 -1.96
N GLY A 80 4.26 15.80 -1.47
CA GLY A 80 5.65 15.93 -1.05
C GLY A 80 5.86 16.89 0.13
N MET A 81 4.85 17.10 0.99
CA MET A 81 5.00 17.95 2.15
C MET A 81 5.95 17.33 3.18
N THR A 82 6.83 18.13 3.75
CA THR A 82 7.73 17.72 4.82
C THR A 82 6.98 17.67 6.16
N VAL A 83 7.59 17.02 7.14
CA VAL A 83 7.05 17.02 8.52
C VAL A 83 6.96 18.46 9.05
N SER A 84 7.94 19.33 8.73
CA SER A 84 7.93 20.74 9.11
C SER A 84 6.77 21.51 8.46
N ASP A 85 6.45 21.25 7.18
CA ASP A 85 5.29 21.86 6.53
C ASP A 85 3.99 21.47 7.28
N LEU A 86 3.85 20.19 7.64
CA LEU A 86 2.65 19.70 8.33
C LEU A 86 2.54 20.25 9.78
N ILE A 87 3.66 20.35 10.49
CA ILE A 87 3.71 20.97 11.83
C ILE A 87 3.33 22.45 11.72
N GLY A 88 3.88 23.17 10.73
CA GLY A 88 3.58 24.57 10.50
C GLY A 88 2.09 24.85 10.30
N ILE A 89 1.38 23.98 9.57
CA ILE A 89 -0.09 24.04 9.43
C ILE A 89 -0.78 23.93 10.78
N ARG A 90 -0.37 22.95 11.61
CA ARG A 90 -0.97 22.73 12.94
C ARG A 90 -0.65 23.85 13.90
N LEU A 91 0.55 24.41 13.88
CA LEU A 91 0.96 25.52 14.77
C LEU A 91 0.21 26.82 14.46
N ALA A 92 -0.12 27.06 13.17
CA ALA A 92 -0.94 28.22 12.78
C ALA A 92 -2.39 28.10 13.28
N HIS A 93 -2.91 26.87 13.40
CA HIS A 93 -4.25 26.56 13.91
C HIS A 93 -4.17 25.45 14.97
N PRO A 94 -3.87 25.78 16.24
CA PRO A 94 -3.61 24.80 17.29
C PRO A 94 -4.81 23.94 17.71
N SER A 95 -6.03 24.43 17.51
CA SER A 95 -7.31 23.79 17.89
C SER A 95 -8.07 23.28 16.67
N GLY A 96 -9.09 22.45 16.90
CA GLY A 96 -9.93 21.89 15.84
C GLY A 96 -9.30 20.70 15.09
N SER A 97 -9.94 20.27 14.02
CA SER A 97 -9.45 19.20 13.17
C SER A 97 -8.24 19.64 12.34
N TYR A 98 -7.43 18.66 11.90
CA TYR A 98 -6.29 18.98 11.01
C TYR A 98 -6.78 19.46 9.63
N SER A 99 -7.89 18.94 9.18
CA SER A 99 -8.50 19.34 7.92
C SER A 99 -8.95 20.81 7.93
N GLU A 100 -9.48 21.32 9.05
CA GLU A 100 -9.78 22.76 9.21
C GLU A 100 -8.48 23.57 9.14
N ALA A 101 -7.46 23.21 9.92
CA ALA A 101 -6.16 23.88 9.90
C ALA A 101 -5.54 23.90 8.48
N PHE A 102 -5.67 22.80 7.73
CA PHE A 102 -5.18 22.71 6.35
C PHE A 102 -5.94 23.63 5.39
N LEU A 103 -7.28 23.70 5.50
CA LEU A 103 -8.11 24.54 4.64
C LEU A 103 -7.88 26.05 4.87
N ASP A 104 -7.63 26.42 6.12
CA ASP A 104 -7.38 27.80 6.52
C ASP A 104 -5.90 28.21 6.37
N SER A 105 -5.04 27.26 5.99
CA SER A 105 -3.61 27.49 5.86
C SER A 105 -3.25 28.40 4.70
N GLU A 106 -2.51 29.46 4.99
CA GLU A 106 -1.99 30.39 3.98
C GLU A 106 -0.68 29.95 3.33
N GLN A 107 -0.12 28.81 3.74
CA GLN A 107 1.11 28.29 3.16
C GLN A 107 0.93 27.99 1.67
N PRO A 108 1.84 28.42 0.79
CA PRO A 108 1.72 28.22 -0.66
C PRO A 108 1.51 26.75 -1.05
N LYS A 109 2.20 25.82 -0.39
CA LYS A 109 2.04 24.37 -0.62
C LYS A 109 0.63 23.86 -0.25
N SER A 110 0.06 24.37 0.85
CA SER A 110 -1.29 24.01 1.30
C SER A 110 -2.34 24.51 0.31
N ARG A 111 -2.22 25.75 -0.14
CA ARG A 111 -3.11 26.33 -1.14
C ARG A 111 -3.08 25.56 -2.46
N ALA A 112 -1.88 25.29 -3.01
CA ALA A 112 -1.72 24.49 -4.22
C ALA A 112 -2.29 23.07 -4.09
N ALA A 113 -2.10 22.43 -2.93
CA ALA A 113 -2.66 21.12 -2.66
C ALA A 113 -4.18 21.16 -2.55
N CYS A 114 -4.75 22.18 -1.92
CA CYS A 114 -6.18 22.38 -1.80
C CYS A 114 -6.84 22.56 -3.18
N GLU A 115 -6.28 23.44 -4.03
CA GLU A 115 -6.75 23.69 -5.39
C GLU A 115 -6.71 22.40 -6.25
N LYS A 116 -5.65 21.60 -6.11
CA LYS A 116 -5.50 20.32 -6.81
C LYS A 116 -6.56 19.32 -6.36
N LEU A 117 -6.79 19.20 -5.06
CA LEU A 117 -7.84 18.35 -4.48
C LEU A 117 -9.25 18.79 -4.92
N ASP A 118 -9.53 20.10 -4.97
CA ASP A 118 -10.81 20.63 -5.43
C ASP A 118 -11.09 20.31 -6.89
N ARG A 119 -10.08 20.48 -7.75
CA ARG A 119 -10.15 20.12 -9.16
C ARG A 119 -10.44 18.64 -9.35
N TRP A 120 -9.74 17.77 -8.63
CA TRP A 120 -9.98 16.33 -8.67
C TRP A 120 -11.36 15.94 -8.14
N ARG A 121 -11.80 16.58 -7.06
CA ARG A 121 -13.15 16.37 -6.52
C ARG A 121 -14.24 16.78 -7.51
N LEU A 122 -14.03 17.86 -8.23
CA LEU A 122 -14.98 18.26 -9.29
C LEU A 122 -15.02 17.21 -10.42
N LYS A 123 -13.85 16.78 -10.92
CA LYS A 123 -13.74 15.76 -11.97
C LYS A 123 -14.38 14.43 -11.56
N SER A 124 -14.23 13.99 -10.31
CA SER A 124 -14.81 12.73 -9.81
C SER A 124 -16.33 12.65 -9.89
N LYS A 125 -17.03 13.79 -10.05
CA LYS A 125 -18.51 13.85 -10.17
C LYS A 125 -19.01 13.60 -11.59
N TYR A 126 -18.17 13.82 -12.60
CA TYR A 126 -18.59 13.84 -14.00
C TYR A 126 -17.89 12.78 -14.85
N MET A 127 -16.72 12.30 -14.42
CA MET A 127 -15.98 11.27 -15.14
C MET A 127 -16.45 9.87 -14.73
N PRO A 128 -16.45 8.89 -15.66
CA PRO A 128 -16.51 7.47 -15.31
C PRO A 128 -15.42 7.14 -14.30
N LEU A 129 -15.71 6.23 -13.37
CA LEU A 129 -14.81 5.96 -12.24
C LEU A 129 -13.44 5.45 -12.69
N GLU A 130 -13.41 4.53 -13.64
CA GLU A 130 -12.18 3.98 -14.22
C GLU A 130 -11.31 5.05 -14.89
N ASP A 131 -11.91 5.94 -15.68
CA ASP A 131 -11.22 7.06 -16.34
C ASP A 131 -10.67 8.04 -15.30
N PHE A 132 -11.46 8.28 -14.24
CA PHE A 132 -11.05 9.12 -13.13
C PHE A 132 -9.83 8.55 -12.40
N LEU A 133 -9.81 7.24 -12.11
CA LEU A 133 -8.67 6.61 -11.45
C LEU A 133 -7.41 6.68 -12.33
N TRP A 134 -7.52 6.38 -13.61
CA TRP A 134 -6.40 6.51 -14.55
C TRP A 134 -5.87 7.94 -14.64
N MET A 135 -6.77 8.89 -14.80
CA MET A 135 -6.41 10.30 -14.83
C MET A 135 -5.69 10.72 -13.53
N LEU A 136 -6.23 10.28 -12.38
CA LEU A 136 -5.69 10.62 -11.07
C LEU A 136 -4.27 10.04 -10.86
N MET A 137 -4.03 8.79 -11.26
CA MET A 137 -2.72 8.14 -11.20
C MET A 137 -1.69 8.92 -12.03
N ARG A 138 -2.06 9.34 -13.24
CA ARG A 138 -1.20 10.10 -14.16
C ARG A 138 -0.96 11.53 -13.66
N GLU A 139 -2.03 12.29 -13.31
CA GLU A 139 -1.88 13.68 -12.87
C GLU A 139 -1.16 13.82 -11.52
N SER A 140 -1.22 12.79 -10.67
CA SER A 140 -0.49 12.76 -9.41
C SER A 140 0.96 12.31 -9.56
N GLY A 141 1.34 11.69 -10.69
CA GLY A 141 2.64 11.05 -10.89
C GLY A 141 2.84 9.80 -10.02
N TYR A 142 1.76 9.30 -9.43
CA TYR A 142 1.87 8.24 -8.42
C TYR A 142 2.16 6.87 -9.03
N MET A 143 1.67 6.59 -10.24
CA MET A 143 1.97 5.35 -10.97
C MET A 143 3.47 5.26 -11.28
N GLU A 144 4.06 6.34 -11.80
CA GLU A 144 5.47 6.43 -12.15
C GLU A 144 6.35 6.29 -10.91
N TYR A 145 5.98 6.99 -9.82
CA TYR A 145 6.67 6.86 -8.55
C TYR A 145 6.65 5.44 -8.01
N ALA A 146 5.48 4.80 -7.97
CA ALA A 146 5.34 3.43 -7.47
C ALA A 146 6.12 2.42 -8.31
N SER A 147 6.16 2.63 -9.63
CA SER A 147 6.91 1.79 -10.58
C SER A 147 8.42 1.94 -10.44
N ALA A 148 8.92 3.08 -9.96
CA ALA A 148 10.34 3.33 -9.76
C ALA A 148 10.88 2.75 -8.44
N LEU A 149 10.01 2.32 -7.53
CA LEU A 149 10.41 1.69 -6.26
C LEU A 149 10.81 0.21 -6.45
N PRO A 150 11.57 -0.38 -5.50
CA PRO A 150 11.81 -1.82 -5.49
C PRO A 150 10.50 -2.61 -5.58
N GLY A 151 10.45 -3.60 -6.49
CA GLY A 151 9.22 -4.31 -6.82
C GLY A 151 8.21 -3.50 -7.64
N GLY A 152 8.67 -2.52 -8.42
CA GLY A 152 7.84 -1.59 -9.18
C GLY A 152 6.84 -2.25 -10.12
N ASP A 153 7.24 -3.33 -10.81
CA ASP A 153 6.34 -4.10 -11.67
C ASP A 153 5.11 -4.60 -10.91
N ARG A 154 5.32 -5.15 -9.70
CA ARG A 154 4.25 -5.63 -8.83
C ARG A 154 3.38 -4.48 -8.31
N ARG A 155 3.98 -3.36 -7.92
CA ARG A 155 3.26 -2.17 -7.45
C ARG A 155 2.39 -1.58 -8.55
N ALA A 156 2.92 -1.46 -9.75
CA ALA A 156 2.16 -1.02 -10.93
C ALA A 156 1.01 -2.00 -11.25
N ALA A 157 1.25 -3.31 -11.17
CA ALA A 157 0.20 -4.31 -11.34
C ALA A 157 -0.90 -4.18 -10.28
N ASN A 158 -0.55 -3.92 -9.02
CA ASN A 158 -1.52 -3.68 -7.95
C ASN A 158 -2.38 -2.43 -8.20
N LEU A 159 -1.79 -1.34 -8.68
CA LEU A 159 -2.55 -0.12 -9.03
C LEU A 159 -3.48 -0.36 -10.22
N ARG A 160 -3.04 -1.10 -11.25
CA ARG A 160 -3.92 -1.50 -12.37
C ARG A 160 -5.09 -2.37 -11.89
N ALA A 161 -4.81 -3.37 -11.05
CA ALA A 161 -5.85 -4.21 -10.47
C ALA A 161 -6.87 -3.43 -9.62
N LEU A 162 -6.52 -2.26 -9.08
CA LEU A 162 -7.49 -1.37 -8.43
C LEU A 162 -8.47 -0.76 -9.45
N VAL A 163 -7.99 -0.43 -10.65
CA VAL A 163 -8.86 0.06 -11.73
C VAL A 163 -9.79 -1.06 -12.23
N ASP A 164 -9.26 -2.29 -12.38
CA ASP A 164 -10.11 -3.45 -12.75
C ASP A 164 -11.23 -3.67 -11.75
N LYS A 165 -10.95 -3.47 -10.44
CA LYS A 165 -11.99 -3.51 -9.40
C LYS A 165 -13.00 -2.36 -9.52
N ALA A 166 -12.58 -1.18 -9.98
CA ALA A 166 -13.48 -0.07 -10.22
C ALA A 166 -14.41 -0.34 -11.40
N VAL A 167 -13.89 -0.94 -12.48
CA VAL A 167 -14.69 -1.40 -13.63
C VAL A 167 -15.73 -2.42 -13.18
N ALA A 168 -15.32 -3.45 -12.44
CA ALA A 168 -16.22 -4.49 -11.93
C ALA A 168 -17.30 -3.90 -11.00
N TYR A 169 -16.93 -2.93 -10.15
CA TYR A 169 -17.86 -2.22 -9.28
C TYR A 169 -18.89 -1.42 -10.09
N SER A 170 -18.46 -0.64 -11.08
CA SER A 170 -19.34 0.17 -11.93
C SER A 170 -20.34 -0.67 -12.72
N GLY A 171 -19.95 -1.89 -13.10
CA GLY A 171 -20.82 -2.83 -13.81
C GLY A 171 -21.87 -3.54 -12.94
N SER A 172 -21.67 -3.62 -11.63
CA SER A 172 -22.48 -4.51 -10.76
C SER A 172 -23.25 -3.84 -9.64
N GLN A 173 -22.73 -2.78 -9.02
CA GLN A 173 -23.27 -2.33 -7.73
C GLN A 173 -23.51 -0.83 -7.57
N GLY A 174 -22.95 0.04 -8.40
CA GLY A 174 -23.14 1.44 -8.11
C GLY A 174 -22.35 2.40 -8.97
N LYS A 175 -22.57 3.67 -8.72
CA LYS A 175 -21.91 4.75 -9.45
C LYS A 175 -21.18 5.68 -8.47
N GLY A 176 -20.00 6.14 -8.91
CA GLY A 176 -19.26 7.21 -8.29
C GLY A 176 -18.25 6.79 -7.22
N LEU A 177 -17.42 7.76 -6.86
CA LEU A 177 -16.23 7.59 -6.01
C LEU A 177 -16.61 7.15 -4.58
N PHE A 178 -17.63 7.79 -3.98
CA PHE A 178 -18.06 7.48 -2.62
C PHE A 178 -18.40 6.00 -2.42
N GLY A 179 -19.23 5.45 -3.31
CA GLY A 179 -19.63 4.04 -3.25
C GLY A 179 -18.46 3.10 -3.45
N PHE A 180 -17.54 3.42 -4.36
CA PHE A 180 -16.33 2.65 -4.58
C PHE A 180 -15.40 2.62 -3.35
N VAL A 181 -15.16 3.75 -2.71
CA VAL A 181 -14.37 3.82 -1.47
C VAL A 181 -14.98 2.91 -0.40
N ARG A 182 -16.30 2.97 -0.20
CA ARG A 182 -17.01 2.09 0.75
C ARG A 182 -16.93 0.61 0.38
N TYR A 183 -17.06 0.31 -0.90
CA TYR A 183 -16.92 -1.05 -1.42
C TYR A 183 -15.53 -1.65 -1.12
N VAL A 184 -14.47 -0.89 -1.42
CA VAL A 184 -13.09 -1.32 -1.13
C VAL A 184 -12.85 -1.48 0.37
N GLU A 185 -13.35 -0.56 1.21
CA GLU A 185 -13.27 -0.65 2.67
C GLU A 185 -13.99 -1.90 3.22
N ALA A 186 -15.12 -2.27 2.62
CA ALA A 186 -15.84 -3.50 2.98
C ALA A 186 -15.08 -4.77 2.57
N LEU A 187 -14.49 -4.79 1.35
CA LEU A 187 -13.67 -5.89 0.89
C LEU A 187 -12.43 -6.11 1.77
N SER A 188 -11.76 -5.01 2.16
CA SER A 188 -10.59 -5.07 3.04
C SER A 188 -10.96 -5.69 4.39
N ARG A 189 -12.05 -5.24 5.02
CA ARG A 189 -12.52 -5.78 6.31
C ARG A 189 -12.91 -7.25 6.24
N ASN A 190 -13.62 -7.67 5.20
CA ASN A 190 -14.08 -9.06 5.06
C ASN A 190 -12.89 -10.03 4.82
N LYS A 191 -11.84 -9.61 4.11
CA LYS A 191 -10.63 -10.43 3.93
C LYS A 191 -9.85 -10.64 5.23
N VAL A 192 -9.77 -9.63 6.09
CA VAL A 192 -9.18 -9.76 7.43
C VAL A 192 -9.97 -10.75 8.29
N ALA A 193 -11.30 -10.72 8.20
CA ALA A 193 -12.18 -11.60 8.96
C ALA A 193 -12.13 -13.08 8.51
N THR A 194 -11.88 -13.35 7.23
CA THR A 194 -11.90 -14.72 6.65
C THR A 194 -10.53 -15.40 6.62
N GLY A 195 -9.43 -14.70 6.95
CA GLY A 195 -8.08 -15.31 6.94
C GLY A 195 -7.64 -15.89 5.59
N GLN A 196 -8.35 -15.58 4.52
CA GLN A 196 -8.05 -16.11 3.19
C GLN A 196 -6.83 -15.42 2.59
N SER A 197 -5.66 -16.02 2.86
CA SER A 197 -4.51 -15.86 1.98
C SER A 197 -4.92 -16.35 0.59
N SER A 198 -4.90 -15.47 -0.41
CA SER A 198 -5.01 -15.89 -1.79
C SER A 198 -3.91 -16.94 -2.05
N LYS A 199 -4.29 -18.19 -2.27
CA LYS A 199 -3.41 -19.20 -2.87
C LYS A 199 -3.11 -18.66 -4.28
N GLY A 200 -1.95 -18.01 -4.41
CA GLY A 200 -1.48 -17.52 -5.70
C GLY A 200 -1.18 -18.69 -6.62
N GLU A 201 -1.90 -18.79 -7.72
CA GLU A 201 -1.69 -19.75 -8.81
C GLU A 201 -0.38 -19.50 -9.58
N GLY A 202 0.55 -18.68 -9.06
CA GLY A 202 1.80 -18.30 -9.71
C GLY A 202 3.07 -18.97 -9.20
N ALA A 203 2.99 -19.92 -8.26
CA ALA A 203 4.16 -20.34 -7.47
C ALA A 203 4.84 -21.65 -7.94
N GLN A 204 4.71 -22.06 -9.19
CA GLN A 204 5.46 -23.21 -9.69
C GLN A 204 6.92 -22.79 -9.95
N ASN A 205 7.85 -23.42 -9.23
CA ASN A 205 9.31 -23.26 -9.37
C ASN A 205 9.86 -21.85 -9.03
N THR A 206 9.41 -21.25 -7.93
CA THR A 206 9.88 -19.95 -7.44
C THR A 206 10.36 -20.02 -5.99
N VAL A 207 11.37 -19.21 -5.64
CA VAL A 207 11.78 -18.99 -4.23
C VAL A 207 10.66 -18.26 -3.50
N ARG A 208 10.25 -18.79 -2.34
CA ARG A 208 9.19 -18.16 -1.53
C ARG A 208 9.80 -17.19 -0.53
N ILE A 209 9.32 -15.93 -0.53
CA ILE A 209 9.68 -14.92 0.45
C ILE A 209 8.47 -14.69 1.34
N MET A 210 8.57 -14.99 2.65
CA MET A 210 7.45 -14.91 3.58
C MET A 210 7.89 -14.50 4.98
N THR A 211 6.92 -14.23 5.87
CA THR A 211 7.24 -14.00 7.29
C THR A 211 7.48 -15.31 8.04
N ILE A 212 8.30 -15.25 9.10
CA ILE A 212 8.52 -16.38 10.02
C ILE A 212 7.17 -16.91 10.59
N HIS A 213 6.23 -16.02 10.90
CA HIS A 213 4.90 -16.43 11.39
C HIS A 213 4.12 -17.23 10.36
N LYS A 214 4.23 -16.86 9.10
CA LYS A 214 3.49 -17.50 8.00
C LYS A 214 4.08 -18.85 7.61
N SER A 215 5.37 -19.09 7.91
CA SER A 215 6.03 -20.38 7.68
C SER A 215 5.65 -21.43 8.71
N LYS A 216 4.92 -21.08 9.78
CA LYS A 216 4.51 -22.05 10.80
C LYS A 216 3.64 -23.15 10.18
N GLY A 217 4.09 -24.39 10.34
CA GLY A 217 3.44 -25.59 9.76
C GLY A 217 3.82 -25.87 8.30
N LEU A 218 4.77 -25.11 7.72
CA LEU A 218 5.34 -25.39 6.42
C LEU A 218 6.77 -25.92 6.57
N GLU A 219 7.17 -26.82 5.69
CA GLU A 219 8.52 -27.41 5.63
C GLU A 219 9.17 -27.05 4.30
N PHE A 220 10.44 -26.64 4.36
CA PHE A 220 11.23 -26.32 3.18
C PHE A 220 12.62 -26.98 3.31
N PRO A 221 13.10 -27.62 2.24
CA PRO A 221 14.45 -28.19 2.21
C PRO A 221 15.56 -27.18 2.50
N VAL A 222 15.39 -25.93 2.03
CA VAL A 222 16.35 -24.84 2.26
C VAL A 222 15.63 -23.64 2.83
N VAL A 223 16.10 -23.14 3.98
CA VAL A 223 15.55 -21.97 4.64
C VAL A 223 16.65 -20.91 4.81
N ILE A 224 16.39 -19.71 4.32
CA ILE A 224 17.24 -18.54 4.48
C ILE A 224 16.54 -17.55 5.40
N VAL A 225 17.12 -17.25 6.57
CA VAL A 225 16.56 -16.25 7.48
C VAL A 225 17.21 -14.90 7.22
N GLY A 226 16.43 -13.96 6.72
CA GLY A 226 16.90 -12.62 6.35
C GLY A 226 16.68 -11.57 7.43
N GLY A 227 17.51 -10.52 7.42
CA GLY A 227 17.32 -9.34 8.26
C GLY A 227 17.70 -9.52 9.74
N LEU A 228 18.50 -10.52 10.09
CA LEU A 228 18.93 -10.82 11.47
C LEU A 228 19.76 -9.69 12.13
N GLY A 229 20.41 -8.84 11.34
CA GLY A 229 21.17 -7.68 11.83
C GLY A 229 20.31 -6.47 12.25
N ARG A 230 18.99 -6.51 12.08
CA ARG A 230 18.11 -5.42 12.52
C ARG A 230 17.90 -5.47 14.02
N ARG A 231 18.11 -4.32 14.70
CA ARG A 231 17.82 -4.19 16.13
C ARG A 231 16.35 -4.50 16.39
N PHE A 232 16.08 -5.26 17.44
CA PHE A 232 14.72 -5.45 17.94
C PHE A 232 14.19 -4.10 18.45
N ASN A 233 13.00 -3.70 18.04
CA ASN A 233 12.30 -2.59 18.66
C ASN A 233 12.02 -2.99 20.11
N ARG A 234 12.80 -2.45 21.03
CA ARG A 234 12.57 -2.52 22.48
C ARG A 234 11.71 -1.32 22.90
N ASP A 235 10.59 -1.10 22.24
CA ASP A 235 9.56 -0.22 22.81
C ASP A 235 9.04 -0.95 24.07
N LYS A 236 9.66 -0.59 25.20
CA LYS A 236 9.07 -0.84 26.49
C LYS A 236 7.75 -0.08 26.49
N ASN A 237 6.64 -0.80 26.36
CA ASN A 237 5.35 -0.31 26.81
C ASN A 237 5.46 -0.08 28.33
N THR A 238 5.97 1.07 28.71
CA THR A 238 5.76 1.64 30.03
C THR A 238 4.40 2.33 30.01
N SER A 239 3.33 1.58 29.81
CA SER A 239 2.04 1.98 30.35
C SER A 239 2.10 1.73 31.84
N SER A 240 2.51 2.75 32.59
CA SER A 240 2.20 2.80 34.02
C SER A 240 0.68 2.82 34.14
N VAL A 241 0.13 1.68 34.57
CA VAL A 241 -1.22 1.62 35.12
C VAL A 241 -1.17 2.40 36.44
N ILE A 242 -1.85 3.52 36.48
CA ILE A 242 -2.33 4.14 37.73
C ILE A 242 -3.84 4.04 37.70
#